data_8d603886db26f66dc1ddf5b13952f87b
#
_entry.id   8d603886db26f66dc1ddf5b13952f87b
#
_cell.length_a   1.000
_cell.length_b   1.000
_cell.length_c   1.000
_cell.angle_alpha   90.00
_cell.angle_beta   90.00
_cell.angle_gamma   90.00
#
_symmetry.space_group_name_H-M   'P 1'
#
loop_
_entity.id
_entity.type
_entity.pdbx_description
1 polymer ?
#
loop_
_entity_poly.entity_id
_entity_poly.type
_entity_poly.pdbx_seq_one_letter_code
_entity_poly.pdbx_strand_id
1 'polypeptide(L)'
;MCGIVGFIGNHQAAPILLDGLSKLEYRGYDSAGLAVRDGDAPVQIVKAKGRLKALAEKTNDGEALKGTCGIGHTRWATHGEPSETNAHPHCSDDGNVVGVHNGIIENYQELRDKLVKKGYTFYSSTDTEVAVKLIDYYYKKYEGTPVDAINHSMVRIRGSYALAVMFKEYPGEIYVARKDSPMILGVTDGECYVASDVPAILKYTRNVYYIGNMEMARLKEGQITFYNLDGDEITREMTQIEWNAEAAEKGGFEHFMMKEIHEQPKAVSDTLNSVLKNGRLDLTEMGLTEEEICAISQIYIVACGSAYHVGAVAQYVMENLAEIPVRVDVASEFRYRKPLLDKNGLVIVVSQSGETADSLAALREAKEYGVKTLAIVNVIGSSIAREADHVFYTMAGPEIAVATTKAYSTQLIAVYCLALQFALVRKKLSEEKCAALIAELQSLPGKMEKILEDKERIQWFASKYAMAKDAFFIGRGIDYAVSLEGSLKLKEISYIHSEAYAAGELKHGTISLIEDGTLVIGVLTQSQLYEKTLSNMAECKSRGADLMGLTSYGKYDIEDAVNFAVYVPRTDEHFSASLAVIPLQLLGYYVGVAKGLDVDKPRNLAKSVTVE
;
A
#
# COMPACT_ATOMS: atom_id res chain seq x y z
N MET A 1 8.44 5.01 -3.96
CA MET A 1 7.80 6.31 -3.72
C MET A 1 8.54 7.10 -2.65
N CYS A 2 8.31 8.42 -2.63
CA CYS A 2 9.07 9.34 -1.77
C CYS A 2 8.35 9.61 -0.44
N GLY A 3 9.09 10.06 0.59
CA GLY A 3 8.57 10.54 1.87
C GLY A 3 8.82 12.04 2.03
N ILE A 4 7.79 12.82 2.38
CA ILE A 4 7.90 14.23 2.76
C ILE A 4 7.63 14.36 4.24
N VAL A 5 8.45 15.18 4.92
CA VAL A 5 8.18 15.68 6.27
C VAL A 5 8.50 17.16 6.29
N GLY A 6 7.62 17.96 6.89
CA GLY A 6 7.83 19.37 7.18
C GLY A 6 7.52 19.67 8.63
N PHE A 7 8.22 20.64 9.19
CA PHE A 7 8.02 21.09 10.57
C PHE A 7 8.23 22.60 10.68
N ILE A 8 7.35 23.23 11.43
CA ILE A 8 7.51 24.61 11.90
C ILE A 8 6.97 24.70 13.33
N GLY A 9 7.76 25.29 14.22
CA GLY A 9 7.37 25.43 15.63
C GLY A 9 8.49 26.01 16.48
N ASN A 10 8.53 25.59 17.75
CA ASN A 10 9.48 26.10 18.74
C ASN A 10 10.71 25.21 18.97
N HIS A 11 10.71 24.00 18.40
CA HIS A 11 11.81 23.04 18.52
C HIS A 11 12.74 23.09 17.30
N GLN A 12 13.93 22.48 17.43
CA GLN A 12 14.85 22.33 16.30
C GLN A 12 14.22 21.41 15.25
N ALA A 13 14.12 21.89 14.01
CA ALA A 13 13.43 21.18 12.94
C ALA A 13 14.18 19.91 12.49
N ALA A 14 15.50 19.95 12.35
CA ALA A 14 16.26 18.86 11.74
C ALA A 14 16.09 17.50 12.44
N PRO A 15 16.16 17.39 13.79
CA PRO A 15 15.90 16.11 14.47
C PRO A 15 14.47 15.57 14.26
N ILE A 16 13.46 16.46 14.25
CA ILE A 16 12.04 16.09 14.00
C ILE A 16 11.87 15.59 12.57
N LEU A 17 12.49 16.28 11.60
CA LEU A 17 12.46 15.88 10.20
C LEU A 17 13.12 14.50 10.00
N LEU A 18 14.28 14.25 10.62
CA LEU A 18 14.96 12.94 10.55
C LEU A 18 14.14 11.83 11.21
N ASP A 19 13.54 12.08 12.38
CA ASP A 19 12.67 11.11 13.04
C ASP A 19 11.46 10.76 12.15
N GLY A 20 10.76 11.77 11.62
CA GLY A 20 9.63 11.56 10.71
C GLY A 20 10.03 10.84 9.41
N LEU A 21 11.15 11.23 8.79
CA LEU A 21 11.66 10.57 7.58
C LEU A 21 12.07 9.12 7.85
N SER A 22 12.56 8.79 9.05
CA SER A 22 12.87 7.41 9.44
C SER A 22 11.64 6.50 9.38
N LYS A 23 10.47 7.05 9.71
CA LYS A 23 9.17 6.34 9.64
C LYS A 23 8.62 6.25 8.22
N LEU A 24 9.18 7.00 7.26
CA LEU A 24 8.80 7.00 5.84
C LEU A 24 9.84 6.34 4.93
N GLU A 25 10.96 5.82 5.48
CA GLU A 25 12.01 5.22 4.67
C GLU A 25 11.54 4.01 3.83
N TYR A 26 10.46 3.34 4.26
CA TYR A 26 9.80 2.29 3.47
C TYR A 26 9.20 2.81 2.15
N ARG A 27 9.03 4.14 2.01
CA ARG A 27 8.54 4.79 0.79
C ARG A 27 9.67 5.13 -0.19
N GLY A 28 10.89 5.43 0.31
CA GLY A 28 12.02 5.78 -0.56
C GLY A 28 13.32 5.80 0.24
N TYR A 29 14.39 5.31 -0.35
CA TYR A 29 15.70 5.12 0.30
C TYR A 29 16.89 5.30 -0.63
N ASP A 30 16.68 5.85 -1.83
CA ASP A 30 17.74 6.05 -2.84
C ASP A 30 18.61 7.27 -2.55
N SER A 31 18.01 8.27 -1.98
CA SER A 31 18.66 9.49 -1.49
C SER A 31 17.75 10.22 -0.52
N ALA A 32 18.33 11.09 0.30
CA ALA A 32 17.58 11.91 1.25
C ALA A 32 18.16 13.31 1.36
N GLY A 33 17.39 14.25 1.90
CA GLY A 33 17.88 15.59 2.20
C GLY A 33 16.95 16.41 3.05
N LEU A 34 17.52 17.45 3.65
CA LEU A 34 16.85 18.42 4.51
C LEU A 34 17.11 19.84 4.00
N ALA A 35 16.14 20.72 4.16
CA ALA A 35 16.27 22.16 4.12
C ALA A 35 15.76 22.73 5.44
N VAL A 36 16.60 23.45 6.17
CA VAL A 36 16.27 24.01 7.49
C VAL A 36 16.62 25.51 7.51
N ARG A 37 15.79 26.27 8.18
CA ARG A 37 15.94 27.72 8.29
C ARG A 37 15.80 28.19 9.73
N ASP A 38 16.68 29.10 10.12
CA ASP A 38 16.68 29.80 11.41
C ASP A 38 16.29 31.26 11.20
N GLY A 39 15.06 31.64 11.53
CA GLY A 39 14.53 32.98 11.33
C GLY A 39 14.79 33.51 9.92
N ASP A 40 15.43 34.67 9.81
CA ASP A 40 15.76 35.33 8.53
C ASP A 40 17.03 34.79 7.86
N ALA A 41 17.75 33.88 8.49
CA ALA A 41 18.97 33.31 7.92
C ALA A 41 18.70 32.57 6.60
N PRO A 42 19.70 32.43 5.71
CA PRO A 42 19.56 31.61 4.50
C PRO A 42 19.21 30.16 4.83
N VAL A 43 18.40 29.52 3.97
CA VAL A 43 18.07 28.10 4.11
C VAL A 43 19.33 27.26 3.97
N GLN A 44 19.55 26.36 4.94
CA GLN A 44 20.64 25.39 4.93
C GLN A 44 20.13 24.10 4.28
N ILE A 45 20.77 23.63 3.22
CA ILE A 45 20.38 22.41 2.49
C ILE A 45 21.49 21.37 2.62
N VAL A 46 21.15 20.18 3.11
CA VAL A 46 22.06 19.03 3.17
C VAL A 46 21.40 17.84 2.50
N LYS A 47 22.15 17.16 1.63
CA LYS A 47 21.70 16.01 0.86
C LYS A 47 22.68 14.85 0.98
N ALA A 48 22.17 13.62 0.85
CA ALA A 48 22.97 12.40 0.83
C ALA A 48 22.40 11.39 -0.17
N LYS A 49 23.28 10.67 -0.86
CA LYS A 49 22.91 9.49 -1.63
C LYS A 49 22.78 8.29 -0.69
N GLY A 50 21.81 7.42 -0.94
CA GLY A 50 21.58 6.19 -0.16
C GLY A 50 20.53 6.39 0.94
N ARG A 51 20.53 5.48 1.89
CA ARG A 51 19.56 5.43 2.99
C ARG A 51 19.66 6.65 3.90
N LEU A 52 18.59 6.92 4.65
CA LEU A 52 18.50 8.06 5.57
C LEU A 52 19.65 8.14 6.58
N LYS A 53 20.23 7.00 6.95
CA LYS A 53 21.41 6.92 7.82
C LYS A 53 22.57 7.78 7.32
N ALA A 54 22.84 7.80 6.02
CA ALA A 54 23.90 8.62 5.43
C ALA A 54 23.65 10.12 5.61
N LEU A 55 22.39 10.56 5.58
CA LEU A 55 21.99 11.94 5.86
C LEU A 55 22.11 12.26 7.36
N ALA A 56 21.68 11.36 8.23
CA ALA A 56 21.79 11.50 9.68
C ALA A 56 23.26 11.65 10.11
N GLU A 57 24.15 10.80 9.63
CA GLU A 57 25.60 10.90 9.88
C GLU A 57 26.17 12.25 9.37
N LYS A 58 25.76 12.70 8.17
CA LYS A 58 26.24 13.96 7.56
C LYS A 58 25.77 15.20 8.32
N THR A 59 24.65 15.11 9.04
CA THR A 59 24.07 16.20 9.83
C THR A 59 24.30 16.05 11.33
N ASN A 60 25.09 15.05 11.78
CA ASN A 60 25.25 14.71 13.18
C ASN A 60 23.87 14.56 13.86
N ASP A 61 23.03 13.65 13.35
CA ASP A 61 21.66 13.41 13.79
C ASP A 61 20.78 14.69 13.83
N GLY A 62 21.07 15.65 12.92
CA GLY A 62 20.38 16.92 12.79
C GLY A 62 20.95 18.05 13.65
N GLU A 63 21.89 17.78 14.55
CA GLU A 63 22.46 18.80 15.44
C GLU A 63 23.28 19.88 14.70
N ALA A 64 23.83 19.53 13.54
CA ALA A 64 24.60 20.46 12.72
C ALA A 64 23.75 21.51 12.01
N LEU A 65 22.43 21.30 11.91
CA LEU A 65 21.48 22.21 11.25
C LEU A 65 20.63 22.91 12.31
N LYS A 66 20.78 24.21 12.44
CA LYS A 66 20.01 25.02 13.38
C LYS A 66 18.83 25.67 12.67
N GLY A 67 17.69 25.71 13.34
CA GLY A 67 16.47 26.38 12.87
C GLY A 67 15.20 25.63 13.26
N THR A 68 14.11 26.36 13.31
CA THR A 68 12.80 25.90 13.80
C THR A 68 11.78 25.69 12.67
N CYS A 69 12.19 25.94 11.42
CA CYS A 69 11.38 25.73 10.23
C CYS A 69 12.17 24.89 9.21
N GLY A 70 11.57 23.84 8.67
CA GLY A 70 12.26 23.04 7.66
C GLY A 70 11.38 22.01 6.96
N ILE A 71 11.89 21.51 5.84
CA ILE A 71 11.32 20.44 5.03
C ILE A 71 12.36 19.36 4.76
N GLY A 72 11.93 18.11 4.71
CA GLY A 72 12.81 16.98 4.46
C GLY A 72 12.16 15.98 3.52
N HIS A 73 13.02 15.17 2.90
CA HIS A 73 12.58 14.23 1.87
C HIS A 73 13.44 12.96 1.85
N THR A 74 12.78 11.81 1.65
CA THR A 74 13.41 10.55 1.23
C THR A 74 12.92 10.21 -0.17
N ARG A 75 13.87 9.97 -1.09
CA ARG A 75 13.59 9.85 -2.52
C ARG A 75 13.57 8.39 -2.95
N TRP A 76 12.58 8.08 -3.78
CA TRP A 76 12.55 6.97 -4.72
C TRP A 76 12.74 7.55 -6.13
N ALA A 77 13.82 7.19 -6.80
CA ALA A 77 14.18 7.80 -8.09
C ALA A 77 13.20 7.42 -9.20
N THR A 78 12.52 8.41 -9.77
CA THR A 78 11.69 8.30 -10.97
C THR A 78 12.36 9.00 -12.15
N HIS A 79 12.81 10.25 -11.96
CA HIS A 79 13.53 11.07 -12.95
C HIS A 79 14.93 11.39 -12.44
N GLY A 80 15.95 10.99 -13.20
CA GLY A 80 17.35 11.14 -12.81
C GLY A 80 17.84 10.08 -11.81
N GLU A 81 19.06 9.61 -12.00
CA GLU A 81 19.69 8.58 -11.17
C GLU A 81 19.79 8.99 -9.69
N PRO A 82 19.89 8.02 -8.75
CA PRO A 82 20.18 8.30 -7.36
C PRO A 82 21.54 8.99 -7.18
N SER A 83 21.52 10.25 -6.78
CA SER A 83 22.71 11.09 -6.53
C SER A 83 22.38 12.21 -5.56
N GLU A 84 23.39 12.86 -4.97
CA GLU A 84 23.19 14.04 -4.13
C GLU A 84 22.58 15.20 -4.93
N THR A 85 23.00 15.36 -6.19
CA THR A 85 22.49 16.42 -7.08
C THR A 85 20.99 16.26 -7.32
N ASN A 86 20.53 15.04 -7.55
CA ASN A 86 19.13 14.70 -7.82
C ASN A 86 18.30 14.49 -6.55
N ALA A 87 18.92 14.44 -5.36
CA ALA A 87 18.20 14.37 -4.09
C ALA A 87 17.42 15.68 -3.84
N HIS A 88 16.25 15.58 -3.22
CA HIS A 88 15.52 16.75 -2.72
C HIS A 88 16.06 17.19 -1.35
N PRO A 89 15.87 18.46 -0.97
CA PRO A 89 15.18 19.58 -1.63
C PRO A 89 15.92 20.15 -2.84
N HIS A 90 15.16 20.78 -3.76
CA HIS A 90 15.71 21.61 -4.83
C HIS A 90 15.45 23.10 -4.56
N CYS A 91 16.24 23.98 -5.19
CA CYS A 91 16.10 25.42 -5.03
C CYS A 91 16.10 26.16 -6.39
N SER A 92 15.51 27.35 -6.42
CA SER A 92 15.63 28.29 -7.54
C SER A 92 17.05 28.83 -7.68
N ASP A 93 17.38 29.48 -8.82
CA ASP A 93 18.73 29.92 -9.15
C ASP A 93 19.33 30.91 -8.12
N ASP A 94 18.49 31.70 -7.47
CA ASP A 94 18.87 32.68 -6.43
C ASP A 94 18.51 32.20 -5.00
N GLY A 95 18.06 30.98 -4.85
CA GLY A 95 17.65 30.41 -3.56
C GLY A 95 16.36 31.01 -2.98
N ASN A 96 15.59 31.71 -3.80
CA ASN A 96 14.35 32.35 -3.36
C ASN A 96 13.25 31.37 -3.00
N VAL A 97 13.18 30.23 -3.71
CA VAL A 97 12.22 29.14 -3.48
C VAL A 97 12.98 27.85 -3.26
N VAL A 98 12.65 27.16 -2.19
CA VAL A 98 13.18 25.82 -1.86
C VAL A 98 12.02 24.86 -1.69
N GLY A 99 12.08 23.68 -2.31
CA GLY A 99 10.95 22.75 -2.27
C GLY A 99 11.31 21.28 -2.40
N VAL A 100 10.39 20.44 -1.94
CA VAL A 100 10.37 18.99 -2.09
C VAL A 100 9.08 18.56 -2.78
N HIS A 101 9.11 17.41 -3.43
CA HIS A 101 8.02 16.93 -4.26
C HIS A 101 7.91 15.41 -4.21
N ASN A 102 6.68 14.92 -4.05
CA ASN A 102 6.29 13.54 -4.32
C ASN A 102 5.34 13.54 -5.53
N GLY A 103 5.53 12.65 -6.46
CA GLY A 103 4.70 12.53 -7.66
C GLY A 103 5.53 12.48 -8.93
N ILE A 104 4.86 12.70 -10.06
CA ILE A 104 5.47 12.79 -11.39
C ILE A 104 4.85 13.98 -12.13
N ILE A 105 5.72 14.87 -12.63
CA ILE A 105 5.31 16.00 -13.48
C ILE A 105 5.49 15.57 -14.94
N GLU A 106 4.43 15.08 -15.56
CA GLU A 106 4.46 14.49 -16.90
C GLU A 106 4.95 15.45 -17.97
N ASN A 107 4.62 16.73 -17.86
CA ASN A 107 5.03 17.76 -18.81
C ASN A 107 6.30 18.53 -18.39
N TYR A 108 7.14 17.94 -17.52
CA TYR A 108 8.33 18.63 -17.00
C TYR A 108 9.29 19.11 -18.09
N GLN A 109 9.45 18.34 -19.17
CA GLN A 109 10.33 18.73 -20.28
C GLN A 109 9.83 19.98 -20.99
N GLU A 110 8.52 20.07 -21.26
CA GLU A 110 7.90 21.27 -21.86
C GLU A 110 8.09 22.50 -20.97
N LEU A 111 7.87 22.32 -19.65
CA LEU A 111 8.03 23.39 -18.67
C LEU A 111 9.50 23.81 -18.53
N ARG A 112 10.44 22.87 -18.52
CA ARG A 112 11.88 23.12 -18.51
C ARG A 112 12.31 23.94 -19.71
N ASP A 113 11.90 23.57 -20.93
CA ASP A 113 12.24 24.30 -22.16
C ASP A 113 11.71 25.75 -22.15
N LYS A 114 10.51 25.97 -21.59
CA LYS A 114 9.95 27.30 -21.38
C LYS A 114 10.77 28.11 -20.38
N LEU A 115 11.18 27.54 -19.27
CA LEU A 115 11.98 28.19 -18.23
C LEU A 115 13.39 28.54 -18.73
N VAL A 116 14.03 27.65 -19.50
CA VAL A 116 15.32 27.92 -20.14
C VAL A 116 15.23 29.15 -21.05
N LYS A 117 14.15 29.28 -21.85
CA LYS A 117 13.89 30.50 -22.67
C LYS A 117 13.66 31.78 -21.82
N LYS A 118 13.37 31.62 -20.53
CA LYS A 118 13.22 32.71 -19.57
C LYS A 118 14.49 32.98 -18.74
N GLY A 119 15.59 32.29 -19.04
CA GLY A 119 16.89 32.50 -18.42
C GLY A 119 17.18 31.59 -17.21
N TYR A 120 16.32 30.63 -16.88
CA TYR A 120 16.58 29.67 -15.82
C TYR A 120 17.61 28.62 -16.26
N THR A 121 18.48 28.26 -15.34
CA THR A 121 19.46 27.17 -15.50
C THR A 121 18.96 25.93 -14.76
N PHE A 122 19.53 24.76 -15.01
CA PHE A 122 19.13 23.53 -14.32
C PHE A 122 20.39 22.72 -13.97
N TYR A 123 20.50 22.34 -12.69
CA TYR A 123 21.64 21.58 -12.17
C TYR A 123 21.33 20.09 -11.99
N SER A 124 20.03 19.71 -11.98
CA SER A 124 19.59 18.33 -11.83
C SER A 124 18.81 17.85 -13.06
N SER A 125 18.56 16.54 -13.10
CA SER A 125 17.71 15.92 -14.11
C SER A 125 16.30 15.58 -13.58
N THR A 126 15.88 16.20 -12.46
CA THR A 126 14.60 15.92 -11.82
C THR A 126 13.51 16.85 -12.33
N ASP A 127 12.30 16.33 -12.37
CA ASP A 127 11.07 17.10 -12.59
C ASP A 127 10.76 18.07 -11.44
N THR A 128 11.22 17.73 -10.23
CA THR A 128 11.04 18.57 -9.03
C THR A 128 11.77 19.92 -9.14
N GLU A 129 12.98 19.95 -9.69
CA GLU A 129 13.69 21.22 -9.92
C GLU A 129 12.89 22.10 -10.86
N VAL A 130 12.23 21.51 -11.86
CA VAL A 130 11.36 22.24 -12.79
C VAL A 130 10.16 22.84 -12.06
N ALA A 131 9.50 22.09 -11.15
CA ALA A 131 8.39 22.61 -10.36
C ALA A 131 8.81 23.78 -9.46
N VAL A 132 9.93 23.67 -8.75
CA VAL A 132 10.45 24.71 -7.86
C VAL A 132 10.77 25.99 -8.65
N LYS A 133 11.41 25.85 -9.81
CA LYS A 133 11.73 27.02 -10.68
C LYS A 133 10.49 27.58 -11.37
N LEU A 134 9.47 26.80 -11.64
CA LEU A 134 8.19 27.29 -12.15
C LEU A 134 7.47 28.17 -11.11
N ILE A 135 7.49 27.75 -9.84
CA ILE A 135 6.93 28.53 -8.72
C ILE A 135 7.70 29.85 -8.59
N ASP A 136 9.03 29.83 -8.61
CA ASP A 136 9.86 31.05 -8.57
C ASP A 136 9.59 31.98 -9.76
N TYR A 137 9.43 31.41 -10.98
CA TYR A 137 9.08 32.18 -12.17
C TYR A 137 7.76 32.92 -12.01
N TYR A 138 6.72 32.25 -11.49
CA TYR A 138 5.43 32.91 -11.30
C TYR A 138 5.45 33.92 -10.15
N TYR A 139 6.19 33.61 -9.07
CA TYR A 139 6.38 34.53 -7.96
C TYR A 139 6.98 35.87 -8.43
N LYS A 140 8.05 35.82 -9.21
CA LYS A 140 8.70 37.02 -9.78
C LYS A 140 7.86 37.70 -10.83
N LYS A 141 7.17 36.94 -11.67
CA LYS A 141 6.42 37.47 -12.82
C LYS A 141 5.23 38.34 -12.41
N TYR A 142 4.52 37.91 -11.36
CA TYR A 142 3.29 38.58 -10.95
C TYR A 142 3.47 39.46 -9.73
N GLU A 143 4.66 39.47 -9.12
CA GLU A 143 4.95 40.20 -7.87
C GLU A 143 3.86 39.89 -6.79
N GLY A 144 3.37 38.64 -6.82
CA GLY A 144 2.25 38.19 -6.01
C GLY A 144 2.70 37.49 -4.72
N THR A 145 1.76 36.89 -4.05
CA THR A 145 2.02 36.09 -2.84
C THR A 145 2.55 34.69 -3.19
N PRO A 146 3.14 33.95 -2.22
CA PRO A 146 3.45 32.53 -2.40
C PRO A 146 2.24 31.69 -2.86
N VAL A 147 1.05 31.98 -2.36
CA VAL A 147 -0.21 31.29 -2.75
C VAL A 147 -0.48 31.50 -4.24
N ASP A 148 -0.38 32.73 -4.75
CA ASP A 148 -0.57 33.05 -6.16
C ASP A 148 0.44 32.30 -7.05
N ALA A 149 1.71 32.30 -6.65
CA ALA A 149 2.78 31.63 -7.40
C ALA A 149 2.57 30.12 -7.50
N ILE A 150 2.19 29.47 -6.40
CA ILE A 150 1.89 28.05 -6.35
C ILE A 150 0.65 27.75 -7.17
N ASN A 151 -0.40 28.55 -7.05
CA ASN A 151 -1.65 28.41 -7.79
C ASN A 151 -1.43 28.43 -9.31
N HIS A 152 -0.71 29.44 -9.80
CA HIS A 152 -0.35 29.52 -11.21
C HIS A 152 0.47 28.31 -11.69
N SER A 153 1.29 27.74 -10.81
CA SER A 153 2.09 26.54 -11.11
C SER A 153 1.21 25.29 -11.18
N MET A 154 0.28 25.13 -10.23
CA MET A 154 -0.65 23.99 -10.18
C MET A 154 -1.47 23.84 -11.45
N VAL A 155 -1.95 24.95 -12.01
CA VAL A 155 -2.74 24.96 -13.27
C VAL A 155 -1.88 24.55 -14.48
N ARG A 156 -0.57 24.69 -14.43
CA ARG A 156 0.34 24.39 -15.55
C ARG A 156 0.95 22.99 -15.48
N ILE A 157 1.04 22.44 -14.30
CA ILE A 157 1.60 21.11 -14.09
C ILE A 157 0.57 20.05 -14.49
N ARG A 158 0.98 19.09 -15.32
CA ARG A 158 0.25 17.85 -15.59
C ARG A 158 0.89 16.71 -14.80
N GLY A 159 0.06 15.75 -14.36
CA GLY A 159 0.48 14.63 -13.51
C GLY A 159 0.09 14.83 -12.05
N SER A 160 0.70 14.04 -11.17
CA SER A 160 0.43 14.02 -9.73
C SER A 160 1.53 14.77 -8.96
N TYR A 161 1.17 15.45 -7.87
CA TYR A 161 2.14 16.10 -7.00
C TYR A 161 1.63 16.27 -5.56
N ALA A 162 2.55 16.17 -4.62
CA ALA A 162 2.50 16.74 -3.29
C ALA A 162 3.76 17.57 -3.10
N LEU A 163 3.61 18.88 -2.96
CA LEU A 163 4.68 19.86 -2.85
C LEU A 163 4.73 20.43 -1.43
N ALA A 164 5.93 20.58 -0.86
CA ALA A 164 6.17 21.41 0.30
C ALA A 164 7.29 22.41 -0.02
N VAL A 165 7.02 23.71 0.17
CA VAL A 165 7.82 24.82 -0.36
C VAL A 165 8.05 25.87 0.72
N MET A 166 9.26 26.43 0.74
CA MET A 166 9.67 27.55 1.58
C MET A 166 10.10 28.71 0.69
N PHE A 167 9.73 29.93 1.06
CA PHE A 167 10.12 31.15 0.35
C PHE A 167 11.07 31.98 1.20
N LYS A 168 12.07 32.61 0.56
CA LYS A 168 13.08 33.43 1.23
C LYS A 168 12.46 34.61 1.97
N GLU A 169 11.49 35.27 1.37
CA GLU A 169 10.84 36.47 1.91
C GLU A 169 9.77 36.18 2.96
N TYR A 170 9.43 34.87 3.18
CA TYR A 170 8.45 34.42 4.16
C TYR A 170 9.11 33.47 5.17
N PRO A 171 9.99 33.98 6.06
CA PRO A 171 10.59 33.16 7.10
C PRO A 171 9.50 32.65 8.06
N GLY A 172 9.66 31.42 8.52
CA GLY A 172 8.69 30.83 9.44
C GLY A 172 7.35 30.45 8.79
N GLU A 173 7.34 30.22 7.48
CA GLU A 173 6.16 29.71 6.76
C GLU A 173 6.55 28.54 5.85
N ILE A 174 5.68 27.53 5.82
CA ILE A 174 5.73 26.42 4.86
C ILE A 174 4.43 26.43 4.05
N TYR A 175 4.56 26.33 2.75
CA TYR A 175 3.44 26.24 1.82
C TYR A 175 3.38 24.85 1.23
N VAL A 176 2.19 24.30 1.13
CA VAL A 176 1.97 22.98 0.55
C VAL A 176 0.89 23.02 -0.52
N ALA A 177 1.02 22.15 -1.50
CA ALA A 177 0.01 21.98 -2.55
C ALA A 177 -0.10 20.50 -2.94
N ARG A 178 -1.30 20.06 -3.32
CA ARG A 178 -1.55 18.67 -3.61
C ARG A 178 -2.44 18.46 -4.83
N LYS A 179 -2.06 17.44 -5.63
CA LYS A 179 -2.91 16.78 -6.62
C LYS A 179 -2.53 15.30 -6.70
N ASP A 180 -3.47 14.42 -6.37
CA ASP A 180 -3.39 12.95 -6.47
C ASP A 180 -2.29 12.24 -5.65
N SER A 181 -1.27 12.93 -5.15
CA SER A 181 -0.27 12.39 -4.22
C SER A 181 -0.67 12.63 -2.76
N PRO A 182 -0.49 11.66 -1.83
CA PRO A 182 -0.95 11.81 -0.44
C PRO A 182 -0.16 12.86 0.33
N MET A 183 -0.87 13.65 1.14
CA MET A 183 -0.33 14.61 2.10
C MET A 183 -1.31 14.89 3.22
N ILE A 184 -0.80 14.92 4.45
CA ILE A 184 -1.52 15.28 5.66
C ILE A 184 -0.81 16.42 6.38
N LEU A 185 -1.55 17.21 7.12
CA LEU A 185 -1.05 18.33 7.90
C LEU A 185 -1.42 18.10 9.36
N GLY A 186 -0.43 18.09 10.25
CA GLY A 186 -0.63 17.96 11.69
C GLY A 186 -0.53 19.31 12.39
N VAL A 187 -1.23 19.45 13.51
CA VAL A 187 -1.21 20.66 14.32
C VAL A 187 -1.16 20.33 15.82
N THR A 188 -0.38 21.12 16.54
CA THR A 188 -0.38 21.19 18.01
C THR A 188 -0.37 22.66 18.43
N ASP A 189 -0.33 22.93 19.74
CA ASP A 189 -0.20 24.30 20.24
C ASP A 189 1.17 24.88 19.86
N GLY A 190 1.16 25.83 18.94
CA GLY A 190 2.35 26.53 18.42
C GLY A 190 3.18 25.78 17.37
N GLU A 191 2.79 24.59 16.94
CA GLU A 191 3.56 23.81 15.96
C GLU A 191 2.70 23.24 14.84
N CYS A 192 3.26 23.16 13.63
CA CYS A 192 2.65 22.51 12.49
C CYS A 192 3.60 21.49 11.87
N TYR A 193 2.99 20.44 11.32
CA TYR A 193 3.68 19.32 10.70
C TYR A 193 3.11 19.06 9.29
N VAL A 194 3.99 18.70 8.37
CA VAL A 194 3.61 18.18 7.04
C VAL A 194 4.11 16.74 6.96
N ALA A 195 3.31 15.83 6.45
CA ALA A 195 3.76 14.48 6.17
C ALA A 195 3.06 13.88 4.96
N SER A 196 3.75 13.03 4.24
CA SER A 196 3.14 12.23 3.18
C SER A 196 2.41 10.99 3.70
N ASP A 197 2.58 10.65 5.00
CA ASP A 197 1.87 9.56 5.68
C ASP A 197 1.82 9.76 7.21
N VAL A 198 0.78 9.23 7.82
CA VAL A 198 0.48 9.35 9.26
C VAL A 198 1.63 8.91 10.19
N PRO A 199 2.33 7.78 9.97
CA PRO A 199 3.39 7.32 10.87
C PRO A 199 4.50 8.36 11.13
N ALA A 200 4.75 9.27 10.18
CA ALA A 200 5.80 10.27 10.29
C ALA A 200 5.57 11.28 11.42
N ILE A 201 4.32 11.59 11.74
CA ILE A 201 3.95 12.64 12.70
C ILE A 201 3.14 12.12 13.91
N LEU A 202 2.78 10.84 13.92
CA LEU A 202 1.92 10.24 14.95
C LEU A 202 2.48 10.37 16.38
N LYS A 203 3.81 10.42 16.53
CA LYS A 203 4.50 10.64 17.79
C LYS A 203 4.28 12.05 18.35
N TYR A 204 4.07 13.04 17.47
CA TYR A 204 3.99 14.45 17.79
C TYR A 204 2.55 14.93 17.91
N THR A 205 1.68 14.49 16.99
CA THR A 205 0.27 14.85 17.00
C THR A 205 -0.62 13.75 16.42
N ARG A 206 -1.85 13.68 16.94
CA ARG A 206 -2.94 12.85 16.39
C ARG A 206 -4.00 13.71 15.69
N ASN A 207 -3.89 15.02 15.79
CA ASN A 207 -4.81 15.97 15.18
C ASN A 207 -4.29 16.31 13.78
N VAL A 208 -4.99 15.85 12.76
CA VAL A 208 -4.55 16.02 11.37
C VAL A 208 -5.66 16.57 10.48
N TYR A 209 -5.23 17.23 9.41
CA TYR A 209 -6.08 17.64 8.31
C TYR A 209 -5.67 16.93 7.04
N TYR A 210 -6.64 16.46 6.29
CA TYR A 210 -6.44 15.95 4.94
C TYR A 210 -6.65 17.08 3.93
N ILE A 211 -5.59 17.43 3.21
CA ILE A 211 -5.68 18.41 2.13
C ILE A 211 -6.32 17.77 0.89
N GLY A 212 -7.24 18.45 0.25
CA GLY A 212 -7.95 17.98 -0.94
C GLY A 212 -7.12 18.08 -2.22
N ASN A 213 -7.65 17.54 -3.32
CA ASN A 213 -7.03 17.70 -4.64
C ASN A 213 -7.17 19.14 -5.12
N MET A 214 -6.11 19.65 -5.75
CA MET A 214 -6.03 21.03 -6.23
C MET A 214 -6.23 22.08 -5.12
N GLU A 215 -5.79 21.72 -3.90
CA GLU A 215 -5.79 22.63 -2.75
C GLU A 215 -4.38 22.93 -2.30
N MET A 216 -4.27 24.05 -1.59
CA MET A 216 -3.04 24.54 -0.98
C MET A 216 -3.27 24.81 0.52
N ALA A 217 -2.20 24.81 1.28
CA ALA A 217 -2.24 25.30 2.65
C ALA A 217 -0.95 26.06 2.98
N ARG A 218 -1.09 27.06 3.88
CA ARG A 218 0.00 27.76 4.53
C ARG A 218 0.06 27.34 6.00
N LEU A 219 1.24 26.96 6.43
CA LEU A 219 1.53 26.59 7.82
C LEU A 219 2.39 27.69 8.44
N LYS A 220 1.97 28.21 9.59
CA LYS A 220 2.64 29.27 10.34
C LYS A 220 2.27 29.19 11.82
N GLU A 221 3.26 29.09 12.72
CA GLU A 221 3.09 29.24 14.18
C GLU A 221 1.88 28.50 14.78
N GLY A 222 1.72 27.19 14.48
CA GLY A 222 0.61 26.39 15.00
C GLY A 222 -0.73 26.63 14.29
N GLN A 223 -0.76 27.40 13.20
CA GLN A 223 -1.94 27.69 12.40
C GLN A 223 -1.81 27.14 10.98
N ILE A 224 -2.88 26.61 10.44
CA ILE A 224 -2.99 26.12 9.07
C ILE A 224 -4.13 26.86 8.38
N THR A 225 -3.81 27.58 7.31
CA THR A 225 -4.79 28.24 6.44
C THR A 225 -4.87 27.48 5.13
N PHE A 226 -6.06 27.08 4.71
CA PHE A 226 -6.28 26.33 3.46
C PHE A 226 -6.81 27.26 2.37
N TYR A 227 -6.44 26.95 1.11
CA TYR A 227 -6.83 27.73 -0.06
C TYR A 227 -7.31 26.79 -1.18
N ASN A 228 -8.34 27.22 -1.90
CA ASN A 228 -8.77 26.58 -3.13
C ASN A 228 -7.87 27.02 -4.32
N LEU A 229 -8.18 26.52 -5.53
CA LEU A 229 -7.43 26.87 -6.75
C LEU A 229 -7.60 28.34 -7.17
N ASP A 230 -8.64 29.02 -6.72
CA ASP A 230 -8.85 30.45 -6.98
C ASP A 230 -8.11 31.35 -5.98
N GLY A 231 -7.48 30.76 -4.96
CA GLY A 231 -6.74 31.46 -3.91
C GLY A 231 -7.63 31.92 -2.73
N ASP A 232 -8.90 31.52 -2.73
CA ASP A 232 -9.81 31.84 -1.62
C ASP A 232 -9.52 30.95 -0.42
N GLU A 233 -9.64 31.50 0.77
CA GLU A 233 -9.55 30.72 2.01
C GLU A 233 -10.74 29.76 2.17
N ILE A 234 -10.45 28.50 2.47
CA ILE A 234 -11.45 27.46 2.72
C ILE A 234 -11.26 26.81 4.09
N THR A 235 -12.28 26.15 4.58
CA THR A 235 -12.25 25.44 5.87
C THR A 235 -12.09 23.95 5.65
N ARG A 236 -11.29 23.29 6.50
CA ARG A 236 -11.14 21.84 6.56
C ARG A 236 -11.43 21.32 7.96
N GLU A 237 -12.06 20.16 8.05
CA GLU A 237 -12.32 19.50 9.31
C GLU A 237 -11.07 18.75 9.79
N MET A 238 -10.82 18.86 11.10
CA MET A 238 -9.75 18.14 11.77
C MET A 238 -10.20 16.69 12.04
N THR A 239 -9.32 15.76 11.75
CA THR A 239 -9.51 14.34 12.03
C THR A 239 -8.55 13.91 13.13
N GLN A 240 -9.05 13.18 14.11
CA GLN A 240 -8.21 12.58 15.15
C GLN A 240 -7.82 11.16 14.75
N ILE A 241 -6.53 10.88 14.75
CA ILE A 241 -5.99 9.54 14.44
C ILE A 241 -6.05 8.67 15.69
N GLU A 242 -6.76 7.56 15.60
CA GLU A 242 -6.94 6.61 16.72
C GLU A 242 -5.81 5.57 16.84
N TRP A 243 -4.89 5.50 15.88
CA TRP A 243 -3.81 4.52 15.88
C TRP A 243 -2.89 4.68 17.10
N ASN A 244 -2.53 3.54 17.72
CA ASN A 244 -1.51 3.53 18.76
C ASN A 244 -0.12 3.66 18.11
N ALA A 245 0.70 4.61 18.59
CA ALA A 245 2.08 4.78 18.12
C ALA A 245 2.95 3.52 18.38
N GLU A 246 2.70 2.80 19.49
CA GLU A 246 3.39 1.54 19.81
C GLU A 246 3.10 0.43 18.78
N ALA A 247 1.95 0.47 18.11
CA ALA A 247 1.62 -0.48 17.06
C ALA A 247 2.54 -0.35 15.83
N ALA A 248 3.15 0.80 15.62
CA ALA A 248 4.14 1.05 14.58
C ALA A 248 5.59 0.68 14.98
N GLU A 249 5.80 -0.01 16.12
CA GLU A 249 7.09 -0.50 16.58
C GLU A 249 7.22 -2.02 16.36
N LYS A 250 8.46 -2.55 16.36
CA LYS A 250 8.70 -3.99 16.11
C LYS A 250 8.22 -4.92 17.23
N GLY A 251 7.98 -4.42 18.43
CA GLY A 251 7.40 -5.20 19.53
C GLY A 251 8.20 -6.46 19.92
N GLY A 252 9.52 -6.42 19.82
CA GLY A 252 10.41 -7.55 20.14
C GLY A 252 10.70 -8.49 18.96
N PHE A 253 10.08 -8.30 17.81
CA PHE A 253 10.40 -9.04 16.58
C PHE A 253 11.64 -8.45 15.88
N GLU A 254 12.39 -9.30 15.20
CA GLU A 254 13.55 -8.86 14.42
C GLU A 254 13.13 -7.98 13.24
N HIS A 255 12.01 -8.33 12.58
CA HIS A 255 11.48 -7.65 11.40
C HIS A 255 10.00 -7.32 11.55
N PHE A 256 9.55 -6.21 10.93
CA PHE A 256 8.14 -5.84 10.86
C PHE A 256 7.30 -6.93 10.18
N MET A 257 7.79 -7.50 9.09
CA MET A 257 7.07 -8.55 8.38
C MET A 257 6.71 -9.73 9.29
N MET A 258 7.65 -10.21 10.11
CA MET A 258 7.37 -11.31 11.05
C MET A 258 6.36 -10.90 12.13
N LYS A 259 6.47 -9.68 12.67
CA LYS A 259 5.47 -9.11 13.58
C LYS A 259 4.08 -9.11 12.93
N GLU A 260 3.98 -8.58 11.71
CA GLU A 260 2.73 -8.44 10.98
C GLU A 260 2.11 -9.79 10.61
N ILE A 261 2.93 -10.82 10.32
CA ILE A 261 2.48 -12.20 10.17
C ILE A 261 1.86 -12.72 11.49
N HIS A 262 2.47 -12.41 12.65
CA HIS A 262 1.95 -12.82 13.96
C HIS A 262 0.75 -11.98 14.43
N GLU A 263 0.54 -10.79 13.89
CA GLU A 263 -0.62 -9.94 14.17
C GLU A 263 -1.88 -10.37 13.40
N GLN A 264 -1.79 -11.26 12.42
CA GLN A 264 -2.93 -11.69 11.61
C GLN A 264 -4.12 -12.21 12.42
N PRO A 265 -3.94 -13.08 13.45
CA PRO A 265 -5.07 -13.54 14.26
C PRO A 265 -5.86 -12.39 14.88
N LYS A 266 -5.15 -11.42 15.46
CA LYS A 266 -5.77 -10.24 16.06
C LYS A 266 -6.43 -9.35 15.01
N ALA A 267 -5.74 -9.04 13.92
CA ALA A 267 -6.25 -8.17 12.86
C ALA A 267 -7.51 -8.74 12.19
N VAL A 268 -7.54 -10.06 11.98
CA VAL A 268 -8.72 -10.80 11.48
C VAL A 268 -9.87 -10.71 12.46
N SER A 269 -9.62 -10.95 13.76
CA SER A 269 -10.62 -10.81 14.82
C SER A 269 -11.18 -9.40 14.89
N ASP A 270 -10.32 -8.38 14.91
CA ASP A 270 -10.71 -6.97 15.00
C ASP A 270 -11.55 -6.55 13.78
N THR A 271 -11.16 -6.98 12.57
CA THR A 271 -11.91 -6.69 11.33
C THR A 271 -13.29 -7.36 11.34
N LEU A 272 -13.39 -8.62 11.75
CA LEU A 272 -14.67 -9.32 11.86
C LEU A 272 -15.57 -8.67 12.92
N ASN A 273 -15.01 -8.35 14.09
CA ASN A 273 -15.75 -7.77 15.19
C ASN A 273 -16.24 -6.34 14.90
N SER A 274 -15.59 -5.59 14.01
CA SER A 274 -16.05 -4.25 13.60
C SER A 274 -17.43 -4.27 12.92
N VAL A 275 -17.78 -5.38 12.30
CA VAL A 275 -19.05 -5.57 11.55
C VAL A 275 -19.95 -6.64 12.17
N LEU A 276 -19.59 -7.20 13.31
CA LEU A 276 -20.37 -8.25 13.98
C LEU A 276 -21.11 -7.69 15.17
N LYS A 277 -22.45 -7.63 15.11
CA LYS A 277 -23.32 -7.18 16.20
C LYS A 277 -24.32 -8.29 16.58
N ASN A 278 -24.34 -8.70 17.84
CA ASN A 278 -25.24 -9.75 18.35
C ASN A 278 -25.19 -11.07 17.55
N GLY A 279 -24.01 -11.47 17.08
CA GLY A 279 -23.79 -12.70 16.31
C GLY A 279 -24.27 -12.65 14.86
N ARG A 280 -24.64 -11.49 14.36
CA ARG A 280 -25.02 -11.23 12.95
C ARG A 280 -24.13 -10.16 12.34
N LEU A 281 -23.95 -10.22 11.03
CA LEU A 281 -23.24 -9.16 10.31
C LEU A 281 -24.12 -7.90 10.25
N ASP A 282 -23.54 -6.77 10.56
CA ASP A 282 -24.15 -5.46 10.45
C ASP A 282 -23.24 -4.58 9.57
N LEU A 283 -23.63 -4.44 8.30
CA LEU A 283 -22.94 -3.63 7.30
C LEU A 283 -23.68 -2.31 7.01
N THR A 284 -24.59 -1.90 7.89
CA THR A 284 -25.41 -0.68 7.68
C THR A 284 -24.57 0.60 7.62
N GLU A 285 -23.44 0.64 8.32
CA GLU A 285 -22.52 1.78 8.29
C GLU A 285 -21.86 2.00 6.91
N MET A 286 -21.84 0.97 6.06
CA MET A 286 -21.37 1.11 4.68
C MET A 286 -22.37 1.89 3.79
N GLY A 287 -23.62 2.02 4.22
CA GLY A 287 -24.67 2.73 3.49
C GLY A 287 -25.22 1.99 2.27
N LEU A 288 -24.86 0.72 2.04
CA LEU A 288 -25.42 -0.10 0.96
C LEU A 288 -26.72 -0.76 1.43
N THR A 289 -27.84 -0.42 0.79
CA THR A 289 -29.18 -0.92 1.16
C THR A 289 -29.44 -2.35 0.66
N GLU A 290 -30.39 -3.05 1.28
CA GLU A 290 -30.82 -4.38 0.82
C GLU A 290 -31.38 -4.36 -0.61
N GLU A 291 -32.09 -3.30 -0.98
CA GLU A 291 -32.62 -3.12 -2.35
C GLU A 291 -31.48 -2.99 -3.36
N GLU A 292 -30.43 -2.24 -3.04
CA GLU A 292 -29.25 -2.12 -3.87
C GLU A 292 -28.52 -3.47 -4.00
N ILE A 293 -28.35 -4.20 -2.90
CA ILE A 293 -27.73 -5.55 -2.92
C ILE A 293 -28.54 -6.51 -3.80
N CYS A 294 -29.88 -6.49 -3.70
CA CYS A 294 -30.75 -7.30 -4.55
C CYS A 294 -30.65 -6.93 -6.04
N ALA A 295 -30.44 -5.66 -6.33
CA ALA A 295 -30.34 -5.14 -7.70
C ALA A 295 -29.00 -5.43 -8.38
N ILE A 296 -27.94 -5.78 -7.64
CA ILE A 296 -26.62 -6.06 -8.21
C ILE A 296 -26.71 -7.19 -9.24
N SER A 297 -26.42 -6.87 -10.50
CA SER A 297 -26.38 -7.82 -11.61
C SER A 297 -25.02 -8.48 -11.77
N GLN A 298 -23.94 -7.76 -11.47
CA GLN A 298 -22.55 -8.19 -11.60
C GLN A 298 -21.65 -7.41 -10.65
N ILE A 299 -20.61 -8.07 -10.15
CA ILE A 299 -19.54 -7.44 -9.36
C ILE A 299 -18.28 -7.36 -10.22
N TYR A 300 -17.61 -6.22 -10.18
CA TYR A 300 -16.27 -6.01 -10.73
C TYR A 300 -15.31 -5.71 -9.58
N ILE A 301 -14.29 -6.55 -9.38
CA ILE A 301 -13.28 -6.32 -8.34
C ILE A 301 -12.02 -5.82 -9.03
N VAL A 302 -11.56 -4.65 -8.63
CA VAL A 302 -10.42 -3.98 -9.27
C VAL A 302 -9.37 -3.66 -8.22
N ALA A 303 -8.13 -4.12 -8.46
CA ALA A 303 -7.03 -3.96 -7.50
C ALA A 303 -5.65 -4.17 -8.13
N CYS A 304 -4.59 -3.98 -7.34
CA CYS A 304 -3.20 -4.24 -7.71
C CYS A 304 -2.54 -5.22 -6.72
N GLY A 305 -1.59 -6.04 -7.21
CA GLY A 305 -0.75 -6.90 -6.38
C GLY A 305 -1.53 -7.86 -5.48
N SER A 306 -1.19 -7.92 -4.20
CA SER A 306 -1.87 -8.80 -3.22
C SER A 306 -3.37 -8.55 -3.12
N ALA A 307 -3.82 -7.30 -3.25
CA ALA A 307 -5.23 -6.96 -3.25
C ALA A 307 -5.97 -7.53 -4.49
N TYR A 308 -5.30 -7.62 -5.64
CA TYR A 308 -5.84 -8.33 -6.81
C TYR A 308 -6.03 -9.84 -6.51
N HIS A 309 -5.09 -10.46 -5.79
CA HIS A 309 -5.22 -11.86 -5.38
C HIS A 309 -6.36 -12.07 -4.37
N VAL A 310 -6.67 -11.09 -3.51
CA VAL A 310 -7.91 -11.09 -2.71
C VAL A 310 -9.13 -11.12 -3.63
N GLY A 311 -9.14 -10.31 -4.69
CA GLY A 311 -10.19 -10.33 -5.70
C GLY A 311 -10.35 -11.70 -6.36
N ALA A 312 -9.24 -12.37 -6.67
CA ALA A 312 -9.26 -13.72 -7.24
C ALA A 312 -9.90 -14.76 -6.29
N VAL A 313 -9.66 -14.67 -4.98
CA VAL A 313 -10.38 -15.49 -3.97
C VAL A 313 -11.84 -15.09 -3.90
N ALA A 314 -12.12 -13.77 -3.86
CA ALA A 314 -13.47 -13.22 -3.78
C ALA A 314 -14.38 -13.72 -4.89
N GLN A 315 -13.87 -13.87 -6.10
CA GLN A 315 -14.63 -14.39 -7.23
C GLN A 315 -15.25 -15.75 -6.90
N TYR A 316 -14.45 -16.71 -6.45
CA TYR A 316 -14.95 -18.03 -6.10
C TYR A 316 -15.97 -17.99 -4.95
N VAL A 317 -15.69 -17.18 -3.92
CA VAL A 317 -16.53 -17.13 -2.73
C VAL A 317 -17.87 -16.45 -3.03
N MET A 318 -17.87 -15.31 -3.70
CA MET A 318 -19.09 -14.54 -4.01
C MET A 318 -19.95 -15.25 -5.06
N GLU A 319 -19.35 -15.85 -6.10
CA GLU A 319 -20.08 -16.62 -7.10
C GLU A 319 -20.73 -17.85 -6.48
N ASN A 320 -20.05 -18.54 -5.56
CA ASN A 320 -20.59 -19.72 -4.91
C ASN A 320 -21.67 -19.42 -3.87
N LEU A 321 -21.46 -18.43 -3.00
CA LEU A 321 -22.38 -18.13 -1.90
C LEU A 321 -23.53 -17.19 -2.30
N ALA A 322 -23.25 -16.11 -3.04
CA ALA A 322 -24.22 -15.08 -3.37
C ALA A 322 -24.84 -15.27 -4.77
N GLU A 323 -24.30 -16.17 -5.58
CA GLU A 323 -24.71 -16.39 -6.99
C GLU A 323 -24.74 -15.07 -7.80
N ILE A 324 -23.72 -14.23 -7.63
CA ILE A 324 -23.51 -13.01 -8.40
C ILE A 324 -22.29 -13.21 -9.28
N PRO A 325 -22.36 -13.02 -10.60
CA PRO A 325 -21.19 -13.07 -11.48
C PRO A 325 -20.13 -12.07 -11.03
N VAL A 326 -18.88 -12.51 -10.91
CA VAL A 326 -17.76 -11.68 -10.47
C VAL A 326 -16.69 -11.62 -11.55
N ARG A 327 -16.20 -10.43 -11.81
CA ARG A 327 -15.07 -10.17 -12.71
C ARG A 327 -13.95 -9.54 -11.93
N VAL A 328 -12.74 -10.06 -12.08
CA VAL A 328 -11.56 -9.53 -11.38
C VAL A 328 -10.59 -8.97 -12.40
N ASP A 329 -10.18 -7.73 -12.22
CA ASP A 329 -9.27 -7.03 -13.12
C ASP A 329 -8.10 -6.39 -12.37
N VAL A 330 -6.95 -6.35 -13.01
CA VAL A 330 -5.82 -5.52 -12.58
C VAL A 330 -6.14 -4.06 -12.86
N ALA A 331 -5.97 -3.19 -11.87
CA ALA A 331 -6.42 -1.80 -11.98
C ALA A 331 -5.74 -1.01 -13.12
N SER A 332 -4.43 -1.26 -13.37
CA SER A 332 -3.72 -0.64 -14.49
C SER A 332 -4.31 -1.00 -15.86
N GLU A 333 -4.85 -2.20 -16.02
CA GLU A 333 -5.49 -2.63 -17.27
C GLU A 333 -6.94 -2.17 -17.36
N PHE A 334 -7.66 -2.18 -16.21
CA PHE A 334 -9.05 -1.75 -16.16
C PHE A 334 -9.22 -0.32 -16.67
N ARG A 335 -8.40 0.62 -16.19
CA ARG A 335 -8.48 2.05 -16.52
C ARG A 335 -8.24 2.39 -18.00
N TYR A 336 -7.57 1.52 -18.78
CA TYR A 336 -7.27 1.78 -20.20
C TYR A 336 -8.08 0.92 -21.17
N ARG A 337 -8.74 -0.12 -20.65
CA ARG A 337 -9.47 -1.08 -21.47
C ARG A 337 -10.86 -0.60 -21.92
N LYS A 338 -11.40 0.48 -21.36
CA LYS A 338 -12.80 0.90 -21.52
C LYS A 338 -13.75 -0.24 -21.15
N PRO A 339 -13.85 -0.61 -19.87
CA PRO A 339 -14.61 -1.77 -19.43
C PRO A 339 -16.09 -1.61 -19.76
N LEU A 340 -16.73 -2.70 -20.18
CA LEU A 340 -18.18 -2.73 -20.35
C LEU A 340 -18.82 -2.97 -18.98
N LEU A 341 -19.27 -1.91 -18.34
CA LEU A 341 -19.88 -1.95 -17.01
C LEU A 341 -21.41 -1.93 -17.15
N ASP A 342 -22.06 -2.83 -16.40
CA ASP A 342 -23.51 -2.79 -16.21
C ASP A 342 -23.86 -1.69 -15.21
N LYS A 343 -24.88 -0.89 -15.50
CA LYS A 343 -25.35 0.19 -14.61
C LYS A 343 -25.86 -0.32 -13.26
N ASN A 344 -26.35 -1.56 -13.21
CA ASN A 344 -26.72 -2.24 -11.97
C ASN A 344 -25.55 -3.05 -11.38
N GLY A 345 -24.33 -2.87 -11.89
CA GLY A 345 -23.14 -3.48 -11.33
C GLY A 345 -22.65 -2.77 -10.07
N LEU A 346 -21.75 -3.44 -9.38
CA LEU A 346 -20.98 -2.90 -8.27
C LEU A 346 -19.49 -3.03 -8.57
N VAL A 347 -18.75 -1.92 -8.55
CA VAL A 347 -17.29 -1.95 -8.65
C VAL A 347 -16.70 -1.92 -7.24
N ILE A 348 -16.01 -3.00 -6.85
CA ILE A 348 -15.30 -3.10 -5.58
C ILE A 348 -13.83 -2.81 -5.82
N VAL A 349 -13.31 -1.76 -5.19
CA VAL A 349 -11.89 -1.39 -5.25
C VAL A 349 -11.21 -1.80 -3.95
N VAL A 350 -10.17 -2.64 -4.06
CA VAL A 350 -9.44 -3.14 -2.88
C VAL A 350 -8.05 -2.50 -2.83
N SER A 351 -7.73 -1.84 -1.73
CA SER A 351 -6.42 -1.20 -1.52
C SER A 351 -6.11 -1.05 -0.03
N GLN A 352 -4.97 -1.56 0.42
CA GLN A 352 -4.55 -1.41 1.82
C GLN A 352 -4.38 0.07 2.19
N SER A 353 -3.63 0.82 1.41
CA SER A 353 -3.36 2.24 1.67
C SER A 353 -4.52 3.17 1.29
N GLY A 354 -5.39 2.74 0.37
CA GLY A 354 -6.39 3.59 -0.24
C GLY A 354 -5.82 4.75 -1.08
N GLU A 355 -4.53 4.66 -1.44
CA GLU A 355 -3.81 5.69 -2.21
C GLU A 355 -3.14 5.12 -3.48
N THR A 356 -3.47 3.89 -3.89
CA THR A 356 -2.93 3.27 -5.09
C THR A 356 -3.45 3.99 -6.33
N ALA A 357 -2.56 4.57 -7.13
CA ALA A 357 -2.91 5.46 -8.25
C ALA A 357 -3.86 4.79 -9.26
N ASP A 358 -3.51 3.59 -9.73
CA ASP A 358 -4.34 2.86 -10.68
C ASP A 358 -5.71 2.49 -10.12
N SER A 359 -5.76 2.07 -8.84
CA SER A 359 -7.02 1.72 -8.17
C SER A 359 -7.92 2.93 -7.98
N LEU A 360 -7.34 4.10 -7.67
CA LEU A 360 -8.07 5.37 -7.58
C LEU A 360 -8.61 5.81 -8.95
N ALA A 361 -7.80 5.68 -10.01
CA ALA A 361 -8.23 5.98 -11.36
C ALA A 361 -9.38 5.07 -11.83
N ALA A 362 -9.28 3.76 -11.53
CA ALA A 362 -10.33 2.80 -11.85
C ALA A 362 -11.64 3.10 -11.10
N LEU A 363 -11.56 3.54 -9.84
CA LEU A 363 -12.73 4.00 -9.08
C LEU A 363 -13.42 5.20 -9.74
N ARG A 364 -12.62 6.20 -10.14
CA ARG A 364 -13.13 7.41 -10.81
C ARG A 364 -13.77 7.07 -12.14
N GLU A 365 -13.15 6.19 -12.93
CA GLU A 365 -13.71 5.72 -14.18
C GLU A 365 -15.07 5.01 -13.98
N ALA A 366 -15.17 4.11 -12.98
CA ALA A 366 -16.44 3.46 -12.66
C ALA A 366 -17.54 4.49 -12.32
N LYS A 367 -17.21 5.55 -11.58
CA LYS A 367 -18.14 6.65 -11.25
C LYS A 367 -18.56 7.45 -12.50
N GLU A 368 -17.65 7.70 -13.44
CA GLU A 368 -17.96 8.35 -14.71
C GLU A 368 -18.95 7.54 -15.54
N TYR A 369 -18.88 6.19 -15.49
CA TYR A 369 -19.89 5.30 -16.08
C TYR A 369 -21.22 5.25 -15.30
N GLY A 370 -21.30 5.90 -14.13
CA GLY A 370 -22.49 5.92 -13.28
C GLY A 370 -22.74 4.59 -12.56
N VAL A 371 -21.70 3.79 -12.34
CA VAL A 371 -21.76 2.52 -11.60
C VAL A 371 -21.37 2.75 -10.16
N LYS A 372 -22.09 2.13 -9.22
CA LYS A 372 -21.80 2.25 -7.79
C LYS A 372 -20.44 1.64 -7.44
N THR A 373 -19.79 2.27 -6.48
CA THR A 373 -18.45 1.88 -6.04
C THR A 373 -18.41 1.55 -4.55
N LEU A 374 -17.69 0.50 -4.19
CA LEU A 374 -17.39 0.11 -2.82
C LEU A 374 -15.88 -0.02 -2.67
N ALA A 375 -15.32 0.65 -1.67
CA ALA A 375 -13.92 0.55 -1.30
C ALA A 375 -13.70 -0.43 -0.14
N ILE A 376 -12.70 -1.31 -0.25
CA ILE A 376 -12.17 -2.08 0.89
C ILE A 376 -10.77 -1.51 1.17
N VAL A 377 -10.63 -0.76 2.26
CA VAL A 377 -9.39 -0.04 2.61
C VAL A 377 -9.07 -0.14 4.09
N ASN A 378 -7.78 0.02 4.43
CA ASN A 378 -7.35 0.01 5.83
C ASN A 378 -7.12 1.43 6.39
N VAL A 379 -6.80 2.41 5.54
CA VAL A 379 -6.49 3.77 5.98
C VAL A 379 -7.75 4.63 5.91
N ILE A 380 -8.22 5.03 7.10
CA ILE A 380 -9.36 5.95 7.25
C ILE A 380 -9.02 7.30 6.61
N GLY A 381 -9.96 7.84 5.83
CA GLY A 381 -9.78 9.13 5.17
C GLY A 381 -8.83 9.13 3.97
N SER A 382 -8.41 7.95 3.49
CA SER A 382 -7.64 7.82 2.24
C SER A 382 -8.43 8.31 1.02
N SER A 383 -7.73 8.58 -0.09
CA SER A 383 -8.35 9.12 -1.31
C SER A 383 -9.44 8.21 -1.85
N ILE A 384 -9.17 6.89 -1.92
CA ILE A 384 -10.17 5.90 -2.36
C ILE A 384 -11.38 5.89 -1.42
N ALA A 385 -11.16 5.95 -0.08
CA ALA A 385 -12.24 5.97 0.90
C ALA A 385 -13.13 7.22 0.77
N ARG A 386 -12.55 8.38 0.49
CA ARG A 386 -13.31 9.63 0.36
C ARG A 386 -14.10 9.72 -0.94
N GLU A 387 -13.63 9.06 -2.00
CA GLU A 387 -14.23 9.14 -3.33
C GLU A 387 -15.22 8.01 -3.62
N ALA A 388 -15.14 6.88 -2.91
CA ALA A 388 -16.08 5.77 -3.08
C ALA A 388 -17.48 6.11 -2.54
N ASP A 389 -18.51 5.48 -3.11
CA ASP A 389 -19.90 5.64 -2.64
C ASP A 389 -20.13 4.89 -1.33
N HIS A 390 -19.44 3.75 -1.15
CA HIS A 390 -19.51 2.88 0.02
C HIS A 390 -18.10 2.49 0.46
N VAL A 391 -17.88 2.30 1.77
CA VAL A 391 -16.55 1.95 2.29
C VAL A 391 -16.66 0.84 3.33
N PHE A 392 -15.82 -0.17 3.19
CA PHE A 392 -15.52 -1.16 4.22
C PHE A 392 -14.11 -0.90 4.75
N TYR A 393 -13.98 -0.50 6.00
CA TYR A 393 -12.67 -0.34 6.66
C TYR A 393 -12.22 -1.66 7.27
N THR A 394 -11.02 -2.13 6.89
CA THR A 394 -10.35 -3.22 7.59
C THR A 394 -9.64 -2.69 8.84
N MET A 395 -9.53 -3.50 9.88
CA MET A 395 -8.92 -3.11 11.15
C MET A 395 -7.53 -3.74 11.31
N ALA A 396 -6.71 -3.70 10.24
CA ALA A 396 -5.37 -4.28 10.26
C ALA A 396 -4.37 -3.46 11.10
N GLY A 397 -4.71 -2.20 11.40
CA GLY A 397 -3.74 -1.27 11.97
C GLY A 397 -2.62 -0.90 10.98
N PRO A 398 -1.55 -0.23 11.46
CA PRO A 398 -0.43 0.12 10.59
C PRO A 398 0.32 -1.14 10.11
N GLU A 399 0.58 -1.22 8.81
CA GLU A 399 1.40 -2.26 8.17
C GLU A 399 2.61 -1.59 7.51
N ILE A 400 3.80 -1.88 8.03
CA ILE A 400 5.05 -1.18 7.74
C ILE A 400 5.92 -1.93 6.74
N ALA A 401 6.00 -3.27 6.85
CA ALA A 401 6.73 -4.09 5.89
C ALA A 401 6.20 -3.86 4.48
N VAL A 402 7.08 -3.70 3.50
CA VAL A 402 6.70 -3.41 2.12
C VAL A 402 5.82 -4.53 1.56
N ALA A 403 6.21 -5.78 1.76
CA ALA A 403 5.41 -6.93 1.37
C ALA A 403 4.19 -7.07 2.31
N THR A 404 3.01 -6.98 1.74
CA THR A 404 1.74 -7.08 2.46
C THR A 404 1.52 -8.49 3.03
N THR A 405 1.05 -8.56 4.29
CA THR A 405 0.71 -9.82 4.99
C THR A 405 -0.63 -9.75 5.70
N LYS A 406 -0.73 -9.04 6.83
CA LYS A 406 -1.97 -8.94 7.62
C LYS A 406 -3.09 -8.18 6.89
N ALA A 407 -2.76 -7.21 6.05
CA ALA A 407 -3.77 -6.50 5.27
C ALA A 407 -4.44 -7.42 4.24
N TYR A 408 -3.70 -8.35 3.61
CA TYR A 408 -4.29 -9.38 2.75
C TYR A 408 -5.33 -10.23 3.52
N SER A 409 -4.98 -10.70 4.72
CA SER A 409 -5.88 -11.51 5.55
C SER A 409 -7.12 -10.75 5.99
N THR A 410 -7.00 -9.47 6.36
CA THR A 410 -8.16 -8.64 6.74
C THR A 410 -9.04 -8.28 5.54
N GLN A 411 -8.47 -8.10 4.36
CA GLN A 411 -9.23 -7.92 3.11
C GLN A 411 -10.02 -9.18 2.74
N LEU A 412 -9.48 -10.37 2.97
CA LEU A 412 -10.24 -11.62 2.82
C LEU A 412 -11.45 -11.65 3.76
N ILE A 413 -11.30 -11.25 5.03
CA ILE A 413 -12.43 -11.18 5.98
C ILE A 413 -13.51 -10.21 5.46
N ALA A 414 -13.11 -9.03 4.98
CA ALA A 414 -14.06 -8.08 4.39
C ALA A 414 -14.86 -8.71 3.24
N VAL A 415 -14.17 -9.41 2.33
CA VAL A 415 -14.81 -10.13 1.21
C VAL A 415 -15.76 -11.21 1.69
N TYR A 416 -15.38 -12.00 2.71
CA TYR A 416 -16.24 -13.04 3.26
C TYR A 416 -17.50 -12.45 3.91
N CYS A 417 -17.38 -11.38 4.67
CA CYS A 417 -18.50 -10.66 5.27
C CYS A 417 -19.46 -10.13 4.20
N LEU A 418 -18.93 -9.53 3.13
CA LEU A 418 -19.73 -9.06 1.99
C LEU A 418 -20.46 -10.23 1.29
N ALA A 419 -19.75 -11.32 1.01
CA ALA A 419 -20.33 -12.50 0.36
C ALA A 419 -21.46 -13.11 1.18
N LEU A 420 -21.28 -13.26 2.50
CA LEU A 420 -22.31 -13.78 3.41
C LEU A 420 -23.53 -12.85 3.48
N GLN A 421 -23.31 -11.55 3.62
CA GLN A 421 -24.39 -10.56 3.66
C GLN A 421 -25.17 -10.52 2.34
N PHE A 422 -24.48 -10.50 1.22
CA PHE A 422 -25.13 -10.50 -0.11
C PHE A 422 -25.91 -11.80 -0.33
N ALA A 423 -25.35 -12.95 0.05
CA ALA A 423 -26.04 -14.24 -0.04
C ALA A 423 -27.31 -14.30 0.82
N LEU A 424 -27.24 -13.76 2.05
CA LEU A 424 -28.37 -13.71 2.99
C LEU A 424 -29.48 -12.79 2.45
N VAL A 425 -29.17 -11.56 2.07
CA VAL A 425 -30.12 -10.56 1.55
C VAL A 425 -30.79 -11.07 0.26
N ARG A 426 -30.03 -11.69 -0.62
CA ARG A 426 -30.53 -12.29 -1.88
C ARG A 426 -31.23 -13.64 -1.67
N LYS A 427 -31.36 -14.12 -0.42
CA LYS A 427 -31.99 -15.41 -0.06
C LYS A 427 -31.35 -16.64 -0.73
N LYS A 428 -30.03 -16.56 -0.97
CA LYS A 428 -29.22 -17.68 -1.47
C LYS A 428 -28.66 -18.53 -0.34
N LEU A 429 -28.65 -17.98 0.86
CA LEU A 429 -28.19 -18.62 2.09
C LEU A 429 -29.26 -18.49 3.17
N SER A 430 -29.53 -19.58 3.92
CA SER A 430 -30.42 -19.49 5.09
C SER A 430 -29.74 -18.80 6.27
N GLU A 431 -30.53 -18.23 7.20
CA GLU A 431 -30.00 -17.62 8.42
C GLU A 431 -29.14 -18.60 9.23
N GLU A 432 -29.56 -19.87 9.35
CA GLU A 432 -28.85 -20.89 10.11
C GLU A 432 -27.49 -21.21 9.48
N LYS A 433 -27.42 -21.34 8.15
CA LYS A 433 -26.16 -21.61 7.46
C LYS A 433 -25.25 -20.38 7.49
N CYS A 434 -25.82 -19.19 7.38
CA CYS A 434 -25.06 -17.94 7.55
C CYS A 434 -24.44 -17.85 8.95
N ALA A 435 -25.23 -18.13 10.00
CA ALA A 435 -24.73 -18.15 11.38
C ALA A 435 -23.62 -19.17 11.59
N ALA A 436 -23.75 -20.37 10.99
CA ALA A 436 -22.71 -21.40 11.06
C ALA A 436 -21.40 -20.93 10.37
N LEU A 437 -21.49 -20.27 9.22
CA LEU A 437 -20.32 -19.72 8.53
C LEU A 437 -19.70 -18.54 9.30
N ILE A 438 -20.49 -17.69 9.94
CA ILE A 438 -19.99 -16.63 10.83
C ILE A 438 -19.23 -17.26 12.03
N ALA A 439 -19.75 -18.30 12.64
CA ALA A 439 -19.06 -19.02 13.72
C ALA A 439 -17.73 -19.64 13.22
N GLU A 440 -17.69 -20.11 11.99
CA GLU A 440 -16.48 -20.59 11.37
C GLU A 440 -15.45 -19.46 11.16
N LEU A 441 -15.87 -18.27 10.70
CA LEU A 441 -15.00 -17.09 10.62
C LEU A 441 -14.44 -16.70 11.99
N GLN A 442 -15.25 -16.75 13.04
CA GLN A 442 -14.81 -16.47 14.41
C GLN A 442 -13.76 -17.46 14.92
N SER A 443 -13.70 -18.67 14.34
CA SER A 443 -12.72 -19.70 14.70
C SER A 443 -11.35 -19.49 14.01
N LEU A 444 -11.29 -18.70 12.95
CA LEU A 444 -10.06 -18.52 12.15
C LEU A 444 -8.87 -18.00 12.96
N PRO A 445 -9.01 -17.00 13.86
CA PRO A 445 -7.86 -16.52 14.63
C PRO A 445 -7.14 -17.62 15.41
N GLY A 446 -7.87 -18.45 16.14
CA GLY A 446 -7.27 -19.57 16.88
C GLY A 446 -6.67 -20.67 15.98
N LYS A 447 -7.17 -20.82 14.75
CA LYS A 447 -6.57 -21.71 13.74
C LYS A 447 -5.28 -21.12 13.17
N MET A 448 -5.23 -19.80 12.98
CA MET A 448 -4.01 -19.09 12.55
C MET A 448 -2.89 -19.18 13.60
N GLU A 449 -3.23 -19.01 14.88
CA GLU A 449 -2.28 -19.18 15.99
C GLU A 449 -1.60 -20.56 15.96
N LYS A 450 -2.37 -21.63 15.74
CA LYS A 450 -1.82 -22.99 15.62
C LYS A 450 -0.84 -23.16 14.45
N ILE A 451 -1.06 -22.46 13.33
CA ILE A 451 -0.11 -22.47 12.20
C ILE A 451 1.19 -21.76 12.59
N LEU A 452 1.08 -20.67 13.32
CA LEU A 452 2.22 -19.87 13.75
C LEU A 452 3.07 -20.57 14.83
N GLU A 453 2.48 -21.51 15.58
CA GLU A 453 3.19 -22.36 16.54
C GLU A 453 4.14 -23.37 15.86
N ASP A 454 3.88 -23.79 14.62
CA ASP A 454 4.68 -24.79 13.87
C ASP A 454 5.59 -24.16 12.79
N LYS A 455 5.96 -22.90 12.95
CA LYS A 455 6.74 -22.13 11.96
C LYS A 455 8.16 -22.65 11.73
N GLU A 456 8.75 -23.33 12.70
CA GLU A 456 10.13 -23.86 12.63
C GLU A 456 10.26 -24.91 11.52
N ARG A 457 9.23 -25.70 11.25
CA ARG A 457 9.23 -26.65 10.13
C ARG A 457 9.35 -25.92 8.78
N ILE A 458 8.64 -24.81 8.63
CA ILE A 458 8.71 -23.99 7.42
C ILE A 458 10.07 -23.33 7.29
N GLN A 459 10.63 -22.85 8.41
CA GLN A 459 11.98 -22.29 8.47
C GLN A 459 13.05 -23.30 8.01
N TRP A 460 12.95 -24.55 8.48
CA TRP A 460 13.87 -25.61 8.04
C TRP A 460 13.76 -25.85 6.52
N PHE A 461 12.53 -25.96 6.00
CA PHE A 461 12.32 -26.12 4.57
C PHE A 461 12.86 -24.95 3.77
N ALA A 462 12.57 -23.73 4.20
CA ALA A 462 13.04 -22.49 3.56
C ALA A 462 14.58 -22.45 3.47
N SER A 463 15.29 -22.86 4.51
CA SER A 463 16.76 -22.89 4.51
C SER A 463 17.33 -23.84 3.45
N LYS A 464 16.67 -24.96 3.21
CA LYS A 464 17.08 -25.95 2.19
C LYS A 464 16.92 -25.42 0.77
N TYR A 465 15.88 -24.62 0.52
CA TYR A 465 15.55 -24.11 -0.82
C TYR A 465 15.88 -22.63 -1.02
N ALA A 466 16.61 -22.02 -0.09
CA ALA A 466 16.96 -20.59 -0.18
C ALA A 466 17.76 -20.25 -1.46
N MET A 467 18.46 -21.23 -2.05
CA MET A 467 19.26 -21.04 -3.27
C MET A 467 18.58 -21.56 -4.53
N ALA A 468 17.28 -21.91 -4.46
CA ALA A 468 16.51 -22.28 -5.65
C ALA A 468 16.56 -21.14 -6.68
N LYS A 469 16.65 -21.47 -7.96
CA LYS A 469 16.60 -20.48 -9.05
C LYS A 469 15.19 -20.08 -9.36
N ASP A 470 14.33 -21.06 -9.46
CA ASP A 470 12.93 -20.95 -9.84
C ASP A 470 12.06 -21.73 -8.87
N ALA A 471 10.81 -21.28 -8.70
CA ALA A 471 9.81 -21.99 -7.92
C ALA A 471 8.44 -21.88 -8.60
N PHE A 472 7.70 -22.98 -8.64
CA PHE A 472 6.36 -23.02 -9.20
C PHE A 472 5.34 -23.27 -8.10
N PHE A 473 4.29 -22.46 -8.09
CA PHE A 473 3.14 -22.64 -7.19
C PHE A 473 1.96 -23.17 -8.00
N ILE A 474 1.33 -24.23 -7.55
CA ILE A 474 0.22 -24.82 -8.27
C ILE A 474 -0.97 -25.08 -7.34
N GLY A 475 -2.16 -24.84 -7.84
CA GLY A 475 -3.42 -25.07 -7.13
C GLY A 475 -4.60 -25.11 -8.11
N ARG A 476 -5.79 -25.38 -7.58
CA ARG A 476 -7.05 -25.33 -8.34
C ARG A 476 -8.10 -24.55 -7.57
N GLY A 477 -8.94 -23.79 -8.26
CA GLY A 477 -9.96 -22.98 -7.61
C GLY A 477 -9.33 -21.95 -6.65
N ILE A 478 -9.82 -21.87 -5.42
CA ILE A 478 -9.30 -20.98 -4.38
C ILE A 478 -7.80 -21.23 -4.11
N ASP A 479 -7.37 -22.49 -4.16
CA ASP A 479 -5.95 -22.84 -3.97
C ASP A 479 -5.04 -22.23 -5.05
N TYR A 480 -5.53 -22.07 -6.29
CA TYR A 480 -4.80 -21.34 -7.31
C TYR A 480 -4.68 -19.85 -6.99
N ALA A 481 -5.77 -19.23 -6.52
CA ALA A 481 -5.75 -17.84 -6.10
C ALA A 481 -4.76 -17.58 -4.94
N VAL A 482 -4.68 -18.50 -3.98
CA VAL A 482 -3.69 -18.47 -2.89
C VAL A 482 -2.27 -18.69 -3.42
N SER A 483 -2.10 -19.57 -4.41
CA SER A 483 -0.81 -19.82 -5.06
C SER A 483 -0.24 -18.57 -5.73
N LEU A 484 -1.10 -17.71 -6.32
CA LEU A 484 -0.69 -16.40 -6.85
C LEU A 484 -0.06 -15.53 -5.76
N GLU A 485 -0.68 -15.47 -4.59
CA GLU A 485 -0.16 -14.68 -3.46
C GLU A 485 1.14 -15.27 -2.89
N GLY A 486 1.22 -16.59 -2.73
CA GLY A 486 2.44 -17.26 -2.27
C GLY A 486 3.63 -17.01 -3.21
N SER A 487 3.40 -17.13 -4.51
CA SER A 487 4.40 -16.81 -5.53
C SER A 487 4.84 -15.34 -5.46
N LEU A 488 3.90 -14.41 -5.31
CA LEU A 488 4.22 -12.98 -5.16
C LEU A 488 5.09 -12.74 -3.93
N LYS A 489 4.73 -13.28 -2.77
CA LYS A 489 5.54 -13.13 -1.53
C LYS A 489 6.94 -13.67 -1.69
N LEU A 490 7.11 -14.84 -2.31
CA LEU A 490 8.44 -15.41 -2.52
C LEU A 490 9.29 -14.50 -3.41
N LYS A 491 8.78 -14.05 -4.57
CA LYS A 491 9.55 -13.19 -5.49
C LYS A 491 9.88 -11.81 -4.91
N GLU A 492 8.95 -11.19 -4.18
CA GLU A 492 9.15 -9.87 -3.58
C GLU A 492 10.30 -9.85 -2.57
N ILE A 493 10.37 -10.87 -1.72
CA ILE A 493 11.23 -10.89 -0.53
C ILE A 493 12.56 -11.60 -0.82
N SER A 494 12.53 -12.68 -1.59
CA SER A 494 13.71 -13.53 -1.82
C SER A 494 14.41 -13.30 -3.14
N TYR A 495 13.75 -12.61 -4.09
CA TYR A 495 14.20 -12.42 -5.48
C TYR A 495 14.36 -13.72 -6.27
N ILE A 496 13.78 -14.82 -5.78
CA ILE A 496 13.66 -16.05 -6.55
C ILE A 496 12.56 -15.84 -7.58
N HIS A 497 12.84 -16.16 -8.84
CA HIS A 497 11.81 -16.17 -9.87
C HIS A 497 10.75 -17.21 -9.51
N SER A 498 9.51 -16.80 -9.39
CA SER A 498 8.42 -17.73 -9.07
C SER A 498 7.15 -17.37 -9.83
N GLU A 499 6.42 -18.39 -10.23
CA GLU A 499 5.15 -18.26 -10.94
C GLU A 499 4.10 -19.18 -10.34
N ALA A 500 2.83 -18.77 -10.47
CA ALA A 500 1.70 -19.57 -10.04
C ALA A 500 0.84 -19.96 -11.24
N TYR A 501 0.44 -21.23 -11.28
CA TYR A 501 -0.37 -21.79 -12.35
C TYR A 501 -1.60 -22.54 -11.79
N ALA A 502 -2.70 -22.46 -12.49
CA ALA A 502 -3.75 -23.45 -12.33
C ALA A 502 -3.17 -24.83 -12.61
N ALA A 503 -3.22 -25.77 -11.66
CA ALA A 503 -2.48 -27.03 -11.73
C ALA A 503 -2.75 -27.83 -13.01
N GLY A 504 -3.99 -27.77 -13.54
CA GLY A 504 -4.33 -28.41 -14.82
C GLY A 504 -3.68 -27.77 -16.04
N GLU A 505 -3.38 -26.47 -15.98
CA GLU A 505 -2.81 -25.71 -17.09
C GLU A 505 -1.31 -25.97 -17.27
N LEU A 506 -0.65 -26.51 -16.24
CA LEU A 506 0.77 -26.81 -16.27
C LEU A 506 1.16 -27.67 -17.49
N LYS A 507 0.28 -28.61 -17.90
CA LYS A 507 0.48 -29.51 -19.05
C LYS A 507 0.51 -28.81 -20.41
N HIS A 508 -0.04 -27.60 -20.50
CA HIS A 508 -0.20 -26.87 -21.75
C HIS A 508 1.00 -25.99 -22.10
N GLY A 509 2.17 -26.29 -21.52
CA GLY A 509 3.42 -25.62 -21.86
C GLY A 509 4.40 -25.58 -20.69
N THR A 510 4.00 -25.03 -19.56
CA THR A 510 4.87 -24.68 -18.41
C THR A 510 5.60 -25.90 -17.82
N ILE A 511 5.04 -27.10 -17.91
CA ILE A 511 5.67 -28.33 -17.42
C ILE A 511 7.02 -28.62 -18.10
N SER A 512 7.30 -28.00 -19.27
CA SER A 512 8.58 -28.07 -19.95
C SER A 512 9.73 -27.44 -19.17
N LEU A 513 9.43 -26.57 -18.19
CA LEU A 513 10.39 -25.92 -17.30
C LEU A 513 10.74 -26.75 -16.08
N ILE A 514 10.04 -27.87 -15.86
CA ILE A 514 10.28 -28.76 -14.73
C ILE A 514 11.46 -29.67 -15.05
N GLU A 515 12.53 -29.53 -14.28
CA GLU A 515 13.73 -30.33 -14.35
C GLU A 515 14.14 -30.85 -12.95
N ASP A 516 15.19 -31.64 -12.86
CA ASP A 516 15.67 -32.20 -11.60
C ASP A 516 15.98 -31.10 -10.56
N GLY A 517 15.38 -31.20 -9.38
CA GLY A 517 15.50 -30.24 -8.27
C GLY A 517 14.67 -28.96 -8.42
N THR A 518 13.83 -28.82 -9.46
CA THR A 518 12.90 -27.67 -9.56
C THR A 518 11.92 -27.71 -8.40
N LEU A 519 11.79 -26.59 -7.65
CA LEU A 519 10.87 -26.48 -6.52
C LEU A 519 9.44 -26.27 -7.01
N VAL A 520 8.54 -27.17 -6.64
CA VAL A 520 7.09 -27.04 -6.89
C VAL A 520 6.32 -27.08 -5.59
N ILE A 521 5.55 -26.03 -5.33
CA ILE A 521 4.70 -25.88 -4.14
C ILE A 521 3.23 -26.10 -4.56
N GLY A 522 2.62 -27.19 -4.10
CA GLY A 522 1.21 -27.48 -4.32
C GLY A 522 0.35 -27.03 -3.16
N VAL A 523 -0.74 -26.29 -3.43
CA VAL A 523 -1.77 -25.94 -2.46
C VAL A 523 -3.00 -26.82 -2.73
N LEU A 524 -3.42 -27.62 -1.71
CA LEU A 524 -4.42 -28.68 -1.83
C LEU A 524 -5.41 -28.65 -0.64
N THR A 525 -6.08 -27.50 -0.44
CA THR A 525 -7.05 -27.36 0.67
C THR A 525 -8.50 -27.63 0.25
N GLN A 526 -8.77 -27.63 -1.07
CA GLN A 526 -10.10 -27.92 -1.63
C GLN A 526 -10.32 -29.42 -1.76
N SER A 527 -11.20 -29.99 -0.95
CA SER A 527 -11.37 -31.45 -0.83
C SER A 527 -11.75 -32.14 -2.15
N GLN A 528 -12.63 -31.51 -2.95
CA GLN A 528 -13.07 -32.03 -4.24
C GLN A 528 -12.00 -31.99 -5.33
N LEU A 529 -10.98 -31.13 -5.16
CA LEU A 529 -9.92 -30.90 -6.13
C LEU A 529 -8.59 -31.53 -5.69
N TYR A 530 -8.52 -32.06 -4.47
CA TYR A 530 -7.32 -32.63 -3.86
C TYR A 530 -6.63 -33.66 -4.76
N GLU A 531 -7.33 -34.74 -5.12
CA GLU A 531 -6.78 -35.81 -5.95
C GLU A 531 -6.28 -35.32 -7.33
N LYS A 532 -6.99 -34.33 -7.90
CA LYS A 532 -6.62 -33.77 -9.20
C LYS A 532 -5.33 -32.96 -9.10
N THR A 533 -5.18 -32.17 -8.04
CA THR A 533 -3.95 -31.38 -7.81
C THR A 533 -2.79 -32.30 -7.45
N LEU A 534 -3.02 -33.33 -6.63
CA LEU A 534 -2.03 -34.35 -6.28
C LEU A 534 -1.51 -35.08 -7.52
N SER A 535 -2.40 -35.44 -8.45
CA SER A 535 -2.01 -36.03 -9.74
C SER A 535 -1.11 -35.10 -10.56
N ASN A 536 -1.37 -33.79 -10.58
CA ASN A 536 -0.49 -32.84 -11.26
C ASN A 536 0.88 -32.70 -10.57
N MET A 537 0.91 -32.80 -9.24
CA MET A 537 2.20 -32.83 -8.50
C MET A 537 3.00 -34.10 -8.85
N ALA A 538 2.35 -35.25 -8.95
CA ALA A 538 3.01 -36.50 -9.35
C ALA A 538 3.63 -36.40 -10.76
N GLU A 539 3.01 -35.66 -11.68
CA GLU A 539 3.57 -35.40 -13.01
C GLU A 539 4.84 -34.52 -12.94
N CYS A 540 4.90 -33.57 -12.01
CA CYS A 540 6.13 -32.79 -11.75
C CYS A 540 7.20 -33.69 -11.10
N LYS A 541 6.84 -34.53 -10.12
CA LYS A 541 7.76 -35.46 -9.46
C LYS A 541 8.41 -36.42 -10.44
N SER A 542 7.66 -36.92 -11.42
CA SER A 542 8.18 -37.82 -12.45
C SER A 542 9.23 -37.17 -13.37
N ARG A 543 9.39 -35.87 -13.32
CA ARG A 543 10.40 -35.07 -14.05
C ARG A 543 11.52 -34.55 -13.13
N GLY A 544 11.58 -35.02 -11.89
CA GLY A 544 12.62 -34.69 -10.95
C GLY A 544 12.34 -33.49 -10.03
N ALA A 545 11.12 -32.93 -10.05
CA ALA A 545 10.79 -31.82 -9.17
C ALA A 545 10.86 -32.19 -7.68
N ASP A 546 11.34 -31.27 -6.86
CA ASP A 546 11.19 -31.30 -5.40
C ASP A 546 9.83 -30.69 -5.02
N LEU A 547 9.03 -31.46 -4.30
CA LEU A 547 7.64 -31.11 -4.02
C LEU A 547 7.41 -30.69 -2.56
N MET A 548 6.77 -29.55 -2.35
CA MET A 548 6.12 -29.17 -1.10
C MET A 548 4.60 -29.24 -1.29
N GLY A 549 3.91 -29.97 -0.41
CA GLY A 549 2.45 -30.04 -0.41
C GLY A 549 1.86 -29.33 0.81
N LEU A 550 0.99 -28.34 0.60
CA LEU A 550 0.26 -27.62 1.63
C LEU A 550 -1.20 -28.08 1.62
N THR A 551 -1.65 -28.71 2.69
CA THR A 551 -3.01 -29.29 2.78
C THR A 551 -3.60 -29.16 4.19
N SER A 552 -4.85 -29.59 4.37
CA SER A 552 -5.53 -29.58 5.67
C SER A 552 -5.21 -30.82 6.50
N TYR A 553 -5.21 -30.70 7.82
CA TYR A 553 -5.10 -31.85 8.73
C TYR A 553 -6.05 -33.00 8.33
N GLY A 554 -5.54 -34.21 8.39
CA GLY A 554 -6.25 -35.43 8.03
C GLY A 554 -6.05 -35.94 6.60
N LYS A 555 -5.27 -35.20 5.79
CA LYS A 555 -4.81 -35.60 4.45
C LYS A 555 -3.33 -36.02 4.49
N TYR A 556 -3.04 -37.04 5.35
CA TYR A 556 -1.65 -37.47 5.60
C TYR A 556 -1.08 -38.36 4.49
N ASP A 557 -1.91 -38.86 3.61
CA ASP A 557 -1.53 -39.61 2.38
C ASP A 557 -0.67 -38.78 1.44
N ILE A 558 -0.67 -37.44 1.56
CA ILE A 558 0.21 -36.55 0.78
C ILE A 558 1.70 -36.82 1.05
N GLU A 559 2.08 -37.32 2.22
CA GLU A 559 3.47 -37.59 2.61
C GLU A 559 4.16 -38.59 1.69
N ASP A 560 3.40 -39.56 1.11
CA ASP A 560 3.91 -40.52 0.16
C ASP A 560 4.23 -39.88 -1.23
N ALA A 561 3.60 -38.75 -1.52
CA ALA A 561 3.67 -38.11 -2.82
C ALA A 561 4.70 -36.95 -2.87
N VAL A 562 4.94 -36.26 -1.75
CA VAL A 562 5.77 -35.03 -1.70
C VAL A 562 7.06 -35.23 -0.90
N ASN A 563 8.01 -34.30 -1.06
CA ASN A 563 9.25 -34.27 -0.29
C ASN A 563 9.05 -33.60 1.08
N PHE A 564 8.07 -32.71 1.17
CA PHE A 564 7.75 -31.99 2.39
C PHE A 564 6.26 -31.65 2.45
N ALA A 565 5.60 -32.00 3.54
CA ALA A 565 4.18 -31.71 3.77
C ALA A 565 4.01 -30.62 4.84
N VAL A 566 3.12 -29.69 4.58
CA VAL A 566 2.68 -28.65 5.51
C VAL A 566 1.18 -28.78 5.72
N TYR A 567 0.75 -28.71 6.96
CA TYR A 567 -0.65 -28.88 7.31
C TYR A 567 -1.22 -27.63 7.94
N VAL A 568 -2.45 -27.28 7.54
CA VAL A 568 -3.24 -26.23 8.18
C VAL A 568 -4.49 -26.82 8.83
N PRO A 569 -5.04 -26.19 9.88
CA PRO A 569 -6.31 -26.63 10.46
C PRO A 569 -7.44 -26.66 9.42
N ARG A 570 -8.39 -27.58 9.60
CA ARG A 570 -9.58 -27.63 8.75
C ARG A 570 -10.45 -26.41 8.98
N THR A 571 -11.02 -25.90 7.91
CA THR A 571 -12.01 -24.82 7.91
C THR A 571 -13.03 -25.05 6.79
N ASP A 572 -14.08 -24.25 6.72
CA ASP A 572 -14.94 -24.24 5.54
C ASP A 572 -14.10 -23.86 4.30
N GLU A 573 -14.34 -24.54 3.19
CA GLU A 573 -13.50 -24.42 1.99
C GLU A 573 -13.47 -22.98 1.42
N HIS A 574 -14.53 -22.18 1.62
CA HIS A 574 -14.57 -20.80 1.23
C HIS A 574 -13.54 -19.92 1.97
N PHE A 575 -13.13 -20.34 3.18
CA PHE A 575 -12.23 -19.59 4.05
C PHE A 575 -10.82 -20.17 4.10
N SER A 576 -10.55 -21.24 3.36
CA SER A 576 -9.25 -21.93 3.37
C SER A 576 -8.08 -21.02 2.98
N ALA A 577 -8.31 -20.01 2.14
CA ALA A 577 -7.30 -19.04 1.75
C ALA A 577 -6.67 -18.30 2.94
N SER A 578 -7.48 -17.98 3.97
CA SER A 578 -7.00 -17.30 5.18
C SER A 578 -6.01 -18.12 6.01
N LEU A 579 -6.05 -19.44 5.90
CA LEU A 579 -5.12 -20.34 6.61
C LEU A 579 -3.94 -20.72 5.71
N ALA A 580 -4.20 -21.04 4.45
CA ALA A 580 -3.18 -21.51 3.52
C ALA A 580 -2.14 -20.42 3.15
N VAL A 581 -2.48 -19.14 3.21
CA VAL A 581 -1.56 -18.05 2.91
C VAL A 581 -0.44 -17.91 3.96
N ILE A 582 -0.70 -18.24 5.24
CA ILE A 582 0.26 -18.02 6.33
C ILE A 582 1.54 -18.84 6.15
N PRO A 583 1.50 -20.17 5.88
CA PRO A 583 2.71 -20.92 5.57
C PRO A 583 3.49 -20.39 4.37
N LEU A 584 2.80 -19.85 3.36
CA LEU A 584 3.44 -19.28 2.17
C LEU A 584 4.12 -17.93 2.46
N GLN A 585 3.52 -17.10 3.32
CA GLN A 585 4.15 -15.87 3.83
C GLN A 585 5.40 -16.20 4.67
N LEU A 586 5.31 -17.17 5.57
CA LEU A 586 6.45 -17.65 6.37
C LEU A 586 7.56 -18.22 5.49
N LEU A 587 7.22 -18.96 4.43
CA LEU A 587 8.18 -19.47 3.45
C LEU A 587 8.95 -18.33 2.80
N GLY A 588 8.25 -17.33 2.25
CA GLY A 588 8.88 -16.15 1.65
C GLY A 588 9.80 -15.42 2.64
N TYR A 589 9.31 -15.19 3.86
CA TYR A 589 10.07 -14.55 4.93
C TYR A 589 11.37 -15.31 5.25
N TYR A 590 11.28 -16.61 5.56
CA TYR A 590 12.46 -17.38 5.96
C TYR A 590 13.45 -17.60 4.83
N VAL A 591 13.01 -17.71 3.59
CA VAL A 591 13.91 -17.72 2.42
C VAL A 591 14.66 -16.40 2.31
N GLY A 592 13.97 -15.26 2.47
CA GLY A 592 14.60 -13.95 2.47
C GLY A 592 15.65 -13.79 3.58
N VAL A 593 15.32 -14.20 4.80
CA VAL A 593 16.24 -14.18 5.96
C VAL A 593 17.44 -15.10 5.72
N ALA A 594 17.22 -16.33 5.23
CA ALA A 594 18.31 -17.28 4.94
C ALA A 594 19.28 -16.75 3.87
N LYS A 595 18.82 -15.88 2.97
CA LYS A 595 19.64 -15.17 1.97
C LYS A 595 20.29 -13.89 2.52
N GLY A 596 20.04 -13.50 3.76
CA GLY A 596 20.53 -12.26 4.35
C GLY A 596 19.93 -10.98 3.75
N LEU A 597 18.71 -11.05 3.25
CA LEU A 597 18.02 -9.94 2.62
C LEU A 597 17.21 -9.12 3.61
N ASP A 598 17.00 -7.84 3.31
CA ASP A 598 16.10 -6.96 4.07
C ASP A 598 14.65 -7.30 3.70
N VAL A 599 13.98 -8.09 4.53
CA VAL A 599 12.62 -8.57 4.29
C VAL A 599 11.55 -7.49 4.53
N ASP A 600 11.87 -6.45 5.31
CA ASP A 600 10.97 -5.33 5.55
C ASP A 600 10.98 -4.32 4.40
N LYS A 601 12.14 -4.14 3.76
CA LYS A 601 12.36 -3.18 2.68
C LYS A 601 13.08 -3.86 1.50
N PRO A 602 12.39 -4.76 0.77
CA PRO A 602 12.96 -5.41 -0.40
C PRO A 602 13.37 -4.38 -1.46
N ARG A 603 14.43 -4.69 -2.22
CA ARG A 603 14.92 -3.81 -3.28
C ARG A 603 13.84 -3.58 -4.34
N ASN A 604 13.83 -2.38 -4.94
CA ASN A 604 12.96 -2.01 -6.07
C ASN A 604 11.45 -2.10 -5.78
N LEU A 605 11.04 -2.11 -4.51
CA LEU A 605 9.64 -2.11 -4.11
C LEU A 605 9.33 -0.95 -3.18
N ALA A 606 8.10 -0.48 -3.25
CA ALA A 606 7.54 0.51 -2.34
C ALA A 606 6.20 -0.01 -1.78
N LYS A 607 5.89 0.34 -0.52
CA LYS A 607 4.69 -0.15 0.17
C LYS A 607 3.38 0.22 -0.55
N SER A 608 3.34 1.38 -1.18
CA SER A 608 2.16 1.85 -1.92
C SER A 608 2.61 2.59 -3.17
N VAL A 609 2.03 2.29 -4.32
CA VAL A 609 2.32 2.93 -5.60
C VAL A 609 1.27 4.02 -5.84
N THR A 610 1.65 5.28 -5.63
CA THR A 610 0.75 6.45 -5.73
C THR A 610 1.04 7.29 -6.98
N VAL A 611 1.84 6.78 -7.88
CA VAL A 611 2.15 7.37 -9.20
C VAL A 611 2.03 6.30 -10.26
N GLU A 612 1.74 6.71 -11.47
CA GLU A 612 1.72 5.87 -12.66
C GLU A 612 3.11 5.74 -13.28
#